data_5f13ba0c149616d654f00deb54e804e6
#
_entry.id   5f13ba0c149616d654f00deb54e804e6
#
_cell.length_a   1.000
_cell.length_b   1.000
_cell.length_c   1.000
_cell.angle_alpha   90.00
_cell.angle_beta   90.00
_cell.angle_gamma   90.00
#
_symmetry.space_group_name_H-M   'P 1'
#
loop_
_entity.id
_entity.type
_entity.pdbx_description
1 polymer ?
#
loop_
_entity_poly.entity_id
_entity_poly.type
_entity_poly.pdbx_seq_one_letter_code
_entity_poly.pdbx_strand_id
1 'polypeptide(L)'
;MKIGISSYSFSKHLTTTKCGYIEICDLAKKMGYDGIEFIDLINEGWGITGDPIEIAKEINAHCKKIGLDIIAYTVGANFLHPNPEEQVEKLKKCVDICEALGAPIMRHDAASNPEKFRKEPLYNYRTAIKEIAPYIRKVTEYAAKKGIKTCVENHGFFFQDPKRVEELILAVNHENYGWLCDIGNFLCADSEPSHATSIAAPYAFHAHVKDFIFKPGTEQKPS
;
A
#
# COMPACT_ATOMS: atom_id res chain seq x y z
N MET A 1 9.87 -15.41 -12.33
CA MET A 1 9.40 -14.29 -11.47
C MET A 1 8.09 -13.82 -12.07
N LYS A 2 7.07 -13.57 -11.26
CA LYS A 2 5.81 -12.98 -11.73
C LYS A 2 5.92 -11.45 -11.69
N ILE A 3 5.38 -10.78 -12.70
CA ILE A 3 5.40 -9.33 -12.83
C ILE A 3 3.96 -8.81 -12.84
N GLY A 4 3.67 -7.87 -11.94
CA GLY A 4 2.37 -7.23 -11.84
C GLY A 4 2.42 -5.75 -12.15
N ILE A 5 1.24 -5.16 -12.32
CA ILE A 5 1.06 -3.71 -12.50
C ILE A 5 0.04 -3.20 -11.49
N SER A 6 0.26 -1.99 -10.97
CA SER A 6 -0.72 -1.34 -10.10
C SER A 6 -1.79 -0.60 -10.92
N SER A 7 -3.05 -0.66 -10.46
CA SER A 7 -4.14 0.16 -10.99
C SER A 7 -3.82 1.66 -10.96
N TYR A 8 -2.94 2.08 -10.03
CA TYR A 8 -2.40 3.44 -10.00
C TYR A 8 -1.69 3.84 -11.29
N SER A 9 -0.99 2.91 -11.94
CA SER A 9 -0.30 3.16 -13.22
C SER A 9 -1.27 3.49 -14.36
N PHE A 10 -2.55 3.13 -14.23
CA PHE A 10 -3.62 3.48 -15.17
C PHE A 10 -4.38 4.76 -14.79
N SER A 11 -3.95 5.52 -13.77
CA SER A 11 -4.68 6.69 -13.25
C SER A 11 -5.06 7.71 -14.35
N LYS A 12 -4.12 8.02 -15.24
CA LYS A 12 -4.39 8.95 -16.36
C LYS A 12 -5.43 8.38 -17.30
N HIS A 13 -5.33 7.09 -17.64
CA HIS A 13 -6.28 6.41 -18.53
C HIS A 13 -7.67 6.36 -17.88
N LEU A 14 -7.77 5.89 -16.64
CA LEU A 14 -9.02 5.85 -15.87
C LEU A 14 -9.67 7.24 -15.73
N THR A 15 -8.88 8.27 -15.45
CA THR A 15 -9.38 9.65 -15.34
C THR A 15 -9.95 10.15 -16.68
N THR A 16 -9.31 9.82 -17.79
CA THR A 16 -9.67 10.32 -19.11
C THR A 16 -10.85 9.57 -19.73
N THR A 17 -10.84 8.24 -19.63
CA THR A 17 -11.80 7.37 -20.34
C THR A 17 -12.99 6.95 -19.48
N LYS A 18 -12.84 6.94 -18.15
CA LYS A 18 -13.83 6.38 -17.22
C LYS A 18 -14.18 4.92 -17.51
N CYS A 19 -13.24 4.16 -18.02
CA CYS A 19 -13.46 2.79 -18.50
C CYS A 19 -13.71 1.74 -17.39
N GLY A 20 -13.37 2.07 -16.15
CA GLY A 20 -13.54 1.15 -15.01
C GLY A 20 -12.45 0.07 -14.90
N TYR A 21 -12.57 -0.77 -13.83
CA TYR A 21 -11.52 -1.73 -13.49
C TYR A 21 -11.46 -2.93 -14.44
N ILE A 22 -12.57 -3.36 -15.01
CA ILE A 22 -12.60 -4.52 -15.91
C ILE A 22 -11.73 -4.28 -17.13
N GLU A 23 -11.83 -3.08 -17.74
CA GLU A 23 -11.02 -2.75 -18.91
C GLU A 23 -9.52 -2.69 -18.59
N ILE A 24 -9.12 -2.14 -17.42
CA ILE A 24 -7.69 -2.13 -17.08
C ILE A 24 -7.15 -3.52 -16.74
N CYS A 25 -7.98 -4.45 -16.26
CA CYS A 25 -7.60 -5.86 -16.12
C CYS A 25 -7.31 -6.49 -17.49
N ASP A 26 -8.16 -6.25 -18.47
CA ASP A 26 -7.96 -6.73 -19.85
C ASP A 26 -6.71 -6.10 -20.48
N LEU A 27 -6.47 -4.80 -20.24
CA LEU A 27 -5.26 -4.12 -20.70
C LEU A 27 -4.01 -4.68 -20.04
N ALA A 28 -4.01 -4.89 -18.72
CA ALA A 28 -2.89 -5.50 -17.99
C ALA A 28 -2.56 -6.88 -18.55
N LYS A 29 -3.59 -7.72 -18.77
CA LYS A 29 -3.44 -9.04 -19.37
C LYS A 29 -2.88 -8.97 -20.79
N LYS A 30 -3.40 -8.07 -21.62
CA LYS A 30 -2.93 -7.84 -23.00
C LYS A 30 -1.48 -7.36 -23.07
N MET A 31 -1.06 -6.56 -22.07
CA MET A 31 0.34 -6.10 -21.93
C MET A 31 1.30 -7.20 -21.48
N GLY A 32 0.79 -8.37 -21.07
CA GLY A 32 1.60 -9.52 -20.68
C GLY A 32 1.93 -9.56 -19.18
N TYR A 33 1.25 -8.78 -18.33
CA TYR A 33 1.41 -8.89 -16.89
C TYR A 33 0.80 -10.18 -16.34
N ASP A 34 1.45 -10.72 -15.31
CA ASP A 34 0.97 -11.91 -14.59
C ASP A 34 -0.13 -11.55 -13.59
N GLY A 35 -0.11 -10.32 -13.07
CA GLY A 35 -1.06 -9.86 -12.05
C GLY A 35 -1.29 -8.37 -12.01
N ILE A 36 -2.29 -7.98 -11.22
CA ILE A 36 -2.67 -6.59 -10.97
C ILE A 36 -2.84 -6.33 -9.48
N GLU A 37 -2.43 -5.15 -9.04
CA GLU A 37 -2.68 -4.61 -7.72
C GLU A 37 -3.73 -3.51 -7.80
N PHE A 38 -4.62 -3.45 -6.82
CA PHE A 38 -5.62 -2.39 -6.74
C PHE A 38 -5.33 -1.43 -5.59
N ILE A 39 -5.45 -0.13 -5.86
CA ILE A 39 -5.60 0.89 -4.81
C ILE A 39 -7.10 1.07 -4.52
N ASP A 40 -7.45 1.87 -3.51
CA ASP A 40 -8.86 2.14 -3.11
C ASP A 40 -9.88 1.97 -4.25
N LEU A 41 -10.83 1.02 -4.06
CA LEU A 41 -11.77 0.66 -5.14
C LEU A 41 -12.83 1.72 -5.45
N ILE A 42 -13.04 2.69 -4.54
CA ILE A 42 -13.97 3.79 -4.79
C ILE A 42 -13.17 5.03 -5.17
N ASN A 43 -13.40 5.54 -6.36
CA ASN A 43 -12.73 6.73 -6.87
C ASN A 43 -13.64 7.50 -7.84
N GLU A 44 -14.28 8.55 -7.33
CA GLU A 44 -15.16 9.42 -8.13
C GLU A 44 -14.43 10.07 -9.30
N GLY A 45 -13.14 10.43 -9.11
CA GLY A 45 -12.27 10.95 -10.15
C GLY A 45 -12.09 10.00 -11.33
N TRP A 46 -12.27 8.69 -11.13
CA TRP A 46 -12.26 7.66 -12.18
C TRP A 46 -13.66 7.25 -12.63
N GLY A 47 -14.71 7.82 -12.03
CA GLY A 47 -16.08 7.45 -12.29
C GLY A 47 -16.50 6.12 -11.63
N ILE A 48 -15.77 5.69 -10.62
CA ILE A 48 -16.03 4.42 -9.92
C ILE A 48 -16.67 4.71 -8.56
N THR A 49 -17.95 4.34 -8.45
CA THR A 49 -18.79 4.54 -7.26
C THR A 49 -19.61 3.27 -7.01
N GLY A 50 -20.14 3.11 -5.80
CA GLY A 50 -20.98 1.96 -5.43
C GLY A 50 -20.46 1.19 -4.22
N ASP A 51 -20.91 -0.05 -4.07
CA ASP A 51 -20.47 -0.93 -2.99
C ASP A 51 -19.09 -1.53 -3.33
N PRO A 52 -18.05 -1.26 -2.54
CA PRO A 52 -16.71 -1.76 -2.81
C PRO A 52 -16.60 -3.29 -2.75
N ILE A 53 -17.46 -3.96 -1.97
CA ILE A 53 -17.48 -5.43 -1.89
C ILE A 53 -18.02 -6.03 -3.20
N GLU A 54 -19.08 -5.46 -3.76
CA GLU A 54 -19.63 -5.94 -5.02
C GLU A 54 -18.67 -5.68 -6.18
N ILE A 55 -18.04 -4.50 -6.22
CA ILE A 55 -16.97 -4.18 -7.18
C ILE A 55 -15.81 -5.17 -7.05
N ALA A 56 -15.38 -5.47 -5.83
CA ALA A 56 -14.32 -6.43 -5.57
C ALA A 56 -14.65 -7.84 -6.09
N LYS A 57 -15.88 -8.31 -5.87
CA LYS A 57 -16.35 -9.61 -6.38
C LYS A 57 -16.38 -9.67 -7.91
N GLU A 58 -16.85 -8.59 -8.56
CA GLU A 58 -16.87 -8.48 -10.02
C GLU A 58 -15.45 -8.56 -10.59
N ILE A 59 -14.50 -7.78 -10.04
CA ILE A 59 -13.09 -7.79 -10.44
C ILE A 59 -12.50 -9.19 -10.26
N ASN A 60 -12.72 -9.84 -9.10
CA ASN A 60 -12.21 -11.17 -8.80
C ASN A 60 -12.72 -12.21 -9.82
N ALA A 61 -14.02 -12.19 -10.12
CA ALA A 61 -14.61 -13.09 -11.09
C ALA A 61 -14.02 -12.89 -12.50
N HIS A 62 -13.85 -11.63 -12.91
CA HIS A 62 -13.26 -11.29 -14.19
C HIS A 62 -11.79 -11.70 -14.29
N CYS A 63 -10.98 -11.36 -13.29
CA CYS A 63 -9.56 -11.72 -13.24
C CYS A 63 -9.34 -13.24 -13.30
N LYS A 64 -10.16 -14.02 -12.57
CA LYS A 64 -10.15 -15.49 -12.66
C LYS A 64 -10.47 -15.99 -14.07
N LYS A 65 -11.46 -15.38 -14.74
CA LYS A 65 -11.86 -15.74 -16.09
C LYS A 65 -10.74 -15.53 -17.12
N ILE A 66 -9.99 -14.41 -17.00
CA ILE A 66 -8.92 -14.08 -17.95
C ILE A 66 -7.54 -14.61 -17.52
N GLY A 67 -7.44 -15.25 -16.35
CA GLY A 67 -6.18 -15.78 -15.82
C GLY A 67 -5.18 -14.68 -15.45
N LEU A 68 -5.65 -13.59 -14.81
CA LEU A 68 -4.84 -12.52 -14.25
C LEU A 68 -4.87 -12.63 -12.72
N ASP A 69 -3.71 -12.72 -12.06
CA ASP A 69 -3.66 -12.79 -10.59
C ASP A 69 -4.00 -11.43 -9.98
N ILE A 70 -4.73 -11.40 -8.87
CA ILE A 70 -4.84 -10.22 -8.02
C ILE A 70 -3.79 -10.35 -6.93
N ILE A 71 -2.80 -9.44 -6.91
CA ILE A 71 -1.58 -9.61 -6.12
C ILE A 71 -1.60 -8.86 -4.80
N ALA A 72 -2.26 -7.70 -4.73
CA ALA A 72 -2.41 -6.92 -3.51
C ALA A 72 -3.58 -5.94 -3.60
N TYR A 73 -4.03 -5.47 -2.42
CA TYR A 73 -4.94 -4.35 -2.24
C TYR A 73 -4.28 -3.29 -1.37
N THR A 74 -4.19 -2.07 -1.86
CA THR A 74 -3.42 -0.98 -1.26
C THR A 74 -4.33 0.15 -0.82
N VAL A 75 -4.24 0.55 0.46
CA VAL A 75 -5.13 1.56 1.06
C VAL A 75 -4.36 2.57 1.92
N GLY A 76 -4.90 3.77 2.01
CA GLY A 76 -4.39 4.80 2.92
C GLY A 76 -4.82 4.57 4.37
N ALA A 77 -3.91 4.84 5.32
CA ALA A 77 -4.19 4.83 6.75
C ALA A 77 -3.38 5.88 7.51
N ASN A 78 -3.89 6.29 8.67
CA ASN A 78 -3.16 7.15 9.59
C ASN A 78 -3.54 6.83 11.04
N PHE A 79 -2.75 6.01 11.72
CA PHE A 79 -2.99 5.65 13.12
C PHE A 79 -2.60 6.74 14.13
N LEU A 80 -1.98 7.85 13.69
CA LEU A 80 -1.81 9.07 14.49
C LEU A 80 -3.04 10.00 14.42
N HIS A 81 -4.14 9.52 13.86
CA HIS A 81 -5.43 10.19 13.93
C HIS A 81 -5.91 10.31 15.39
N PRO A 82 -6.64 11.39 15.77
CA PRO A 82 -7.16 11.55 17.14
C PRO A 82 -8.00 10.38 17.66
N ASN A 83 -8.63 9.62 16.77
CA ASN A 83 -9.32 8.38 17.11
C ASN A 83 -8.72 7.20 16.32
N PRO A 84 -7.67 6.55 16.83
CA PRO A 84 -7.02 5.44 16.12
C PRO A 84 -7.89 4.17 16.03
N GLU A 85 -8.88 3.99 16.92
CA GLU A 85 -9.82 2.86 16.81
C GLU A 85 -10.73 2.98 15.58
N GLU A 86 -11.10 4.18 15.16
CA GLU A 86 -11.81 4.38 13.89
C GLU A 86 -10.97 3.94 12.69
N GLN A 87 -9.65 4.15 12.73
CA GLN A 87 -8.76 3.65 11.70
C GLN A 87 -8.70 2.11 11.69
N VAL A 88 -8.71 1.48 12.87
CA VAL A 88 -8.78 0.01 12.97
C VAL A 88 -10.07 -0.50 12.31
N GLU A 89 -11.22 0.07 12.64
CA GLU A 89 -12.51 -0.37 12.07
C GLU A 89 -12.60 -0.09 10.55
N LYS A 90 -12.06 1.05 10.09
CA LYS A 90 -11.94 1.34 8.65
C LYS A 90 -11.11 0.26 7.96
N LEU A 91 -9.93 -0.07 8.51
CA LEU A 91 -9.05 -1.03 7.88
C LEU A 91 -9.55 -2.48 7.95
N LYS A 92 -10.33 -2.86 8.97
CA LYS A 92 -11.04 -4.15 8.97
C LYS A 92 -12.00 -4.26 7.78
N LYS A 93 -12.74 -3.18 7.46
CA LYS A 93 -13.58 -3.15 6.25
C LYS A 93 -12.73 -3.26 4.97
N CYS A 94 -11.54 -2.65 4.95
CA CYS A 94 -10.61 -2.82 3.83
C CYS A 94 -10.10 -4.28 3.71
N VAL A 95 -9.90 -4.97 4.84
CA VAL A 95 -9.58 -6.41 4.84
C VAL A 95 -10.74 -7.23 4.25
N ASP A 96 -12.00 -6.88 4.55
CA ASP A 96 -13.17 -7.56 3.97
C ASP A 96 -13.24 -7.35 2.45
N ILE A 97 -12.90 -6.14 1.97
CA ILE A 97 -12.78 -5.85 0.53
C ILE A 97 -11.63 -6.67 -0.09
N CYS A 98 -10.48 -6.73 0.58
CA CYS A 98 -9.33 -7.50 0.16
C CYS A 98 -9.66 -9.00 0.00
N GLU A 99 -10.44 -9.56 0.95
CA GLU A 99 -10.97 -10.92 0.88
C GLU A 99 -11.89 -11.13 -0.32
N ALA A 100 -12.83 -10.20 -0.55
CA ALA A 100 -13.75 -10.25 -1.69
C ALA A 100 -13.01 -10.15 -3.04
N LEU A 101 -11.95 -9.34 -3.11
CA LEU A 101 -11.02 -9.28 -4.25
C LEU A 101 -10.28 -10.60 -4.46
N GLY A 102 -10.10 -11.40 -3.40
CA GLY A 102 -9.21 -12.57 -3.43
C GLY A 102 -7.74 -12.21 -3.43
N ALA A 103 -7.37 -11.00 -2.99
CA ALA A 103 -5.99 -10.57 -2.87
C ALA A 103 -5.34 -11.18 -1.61
N PRO A 104 -4.12 -11.73 -1.69
CA PRO A 104 -3.45 -12.36 -0.55
C PRO A 104 -2.79 -11.36 0.41
N ILE A 105 -2.63 -10.12 -0.03
CA ILE A 105 -1.90 -9.08 0.70
C ILE A 105 -2.72 -7.79 0.71
N MET A 106 -2.83 -7.16 1.89
CA MET A 106 -3.30 -5.80 2.04
C MET A 106 -2.16 -4.90 2.52
N ARG A 107 -1.78 -3.92 1.71
CA ARG A 107 -0.85 -2.85 2.11
C ARG A 107 -1.65 -1.69 2.69
N HIS A 108 -1.19 -1.13 3.79
CA HIS A 108 -1.72 0.12 4.33
C HIS A 108 -0.60 1.05 4.80
N ASP A 109 -0.86 2.37 4.78
CA ASP A 109 0.01 3.34 5.43
C ASP A 109 -0.06 3.17 6.95
N ALA A 110 0.94 3.71 7.68
CA ALA A 110 0.98 3.63 9.13
C ALA A 110 0.64 4.97 9.79
N ALA A 111 1.30 6.05 9.39
CA ALA A 111 1.14 7.34 10.03
C ALA A 111 1.52 8.50 9.13
N SER A 112 0.77 9.60 9.26
CA SER A 112 1.08 10.89 8.66
C SER A 112 0.60 12.00 9.58
N ASN A 113 1.50 12.62 10.33
CA ASN A 113 1.19 13.80 11.13
C ASN A 113 2.43 14.69 11.31
N PRO A 114 2.88 15.41 10.27
CA PRO A 114 4.06 16.26 10.35
C PRO A 114 3.91 17.41 11.35
N GLU A 115 2.70 17.87 11.65
CA GLU A 115 2.49 18.97 12.59
C GLU A 115 2.79 18.58 14.03
N LYS A 116 2.45 17.37 14.45
CA LYS A 116 2.72 16.88 15.80
C LYS A 116 4.22 16.93 16.10
N PHE A 117 5.07 16.57 15.13
CA PHE A 117 6.53 16.66 15.26
C PHE A 117 7.05 18.09 15.41
N ARG A 118 6.44 19.05 14.73
CA ARG A 118 6.85 20.45 14.80
C ARG A 118 6.43 21.11 16.12
N LYS A 119 5.31 20.66 16.69
CA LYS A 119 4.73 21.24 17.91
C LYS A 119 5.25 20.59 19.19
N GLU A 120 5.69 19.34 19.13
CA GLU A 120 6.15 18.55 20.27
C GLU A 120 7.62 18.18 20.09
N PRO A 121 8.60 18.96 20.62
CA PRO A 121 10.03 18.72 20.37
C PRO A 121 10.57 17.35 20.79
N LEU A 122 9.93 16.70 21.78
CA LEU A 122 10.29 15.35 22.22
C LEU A 122 9.57 14.24 21.49
N TYR A 123 8.59 14.58 20.62
CA TYR A 123 7.86 13.62 19.83
C TYR A 123 8.69 13.21 18.60
N ASN A 124 8.97 11.95 18.47
CA ASN A 124 9.76 11.39 17.36
C ASN A 124 9.14 10.09 16.84
N TYR A 125 9.73 9.53 15.80
CA TYR A 125 9.19 8.32 15.18
C TYR A 125 9.08 7.12 16.15
N ARG A 126 9.98 6.99 17.14
CA ARG A 126 9.90 5.91 18.15
C ARG A 126 8.73 6.09 19.10
N THR A 127 8.40 7.33 19.44
CA THR A 127 7.18 7.63 20.20
C THR A 127 5.95 7.28 19.37
N ALA A 128 5.94 7.65 18.08
CA ALA A 128 4.87 7.29 17.15
C ALA A 128 4.71 5.76 17.04
N ILE A 129 5.79 5.01 16.89
CA ILE A 129 5.76 3.54 16.83
C ILE A 129 5.06 2.95 18.06
N LYS A 130 5.41 3.42 19.26
CA LYS A 130 4.77 2.95 20.50
C LYS A 130 3.27 3.21 20.55
N GLU A 131 2.84 4.36 20.01
CA GLU A 131 1.43 4.72 19.94
C GLU A 131 0.66 3.86 18.93
N ILE A 132 1.22 3.62 17.73
CA ILE A 132 0.47 3.03 16.62
C ILE A 132 0.56 1.50 16.51
N ALA A 133 1.67 0.90 16.94
CA ALA A 133 1.90 -0.54 16.78
C ALA A 133 0.76 -1.43 17.36
N PRO A 134 0.16 -1.12 18.53
CA PRO A 134 -0.97 -1.91 19.04
C PRO A 134 -2.20 -1.88 18.14
N TYR A 135 -2.48 -0.76 17.47
CA TYR A 135 -3.62 -0.63 16.57
C TYR A 135 -3.38 -1.35 15.24
N ILE A 136 -2.17 -1.23 14.68
CA ILE A 136 -1.75 -2.00 13.50
C ILE A 136 -1.88 -3.49 13.78
N ARG A 137 -1.44 -3.95 14.95
CA ARG A 137 -1.55 -5.35 15.36
C ARG A 137 -3.00 -5.84 15.36
N LYS A 138 -3.97 -5.05 15.83
CA LYS A 138 -5.41 -5.41 15.79
C LYS A 138 -5.90 -5.67 14.35
N VAL A 139 -5.48 -4.84 13.39
CA VAL A 139 -5.80 -5.03 11.97
C VAL A 139 -5.15 -6.29 11.42
N THR A 140 -3.88 -6.49 11.74
CA THR A 140 -3.11 -7.67 11.31
C THR A 140 -3.72 -8.96 11.84
N GLU A 141 -4.11 -9.01 13.12
CA GLU A 141 -4.76 -10.17 13.73
C GLU A 141 -6.14 -10.47 13.10
N TYR A 142 -6.87 -9.42 12.69
CA TYR A 142 -8.12 -9.59 11.95
C TYR A 142 -7.89 -10.16 10.56
N ALA A 143 -6.91 -9.63 9.82
CA ALA A 143 -6.55 -10.10 8.49
C ALA A 143 -6.00 -11.53 8.50
N ALA A 144 -5.20 -11.89 9.52
CA ALA A 144 -4.66 -13.24 9.69
C ALA A 144 -5.76 -14.31 9.78
N LYS A 145 -6.88 -14.03 10.44
CA LYS A 145 -8.05 -14.93 10.54
C LYS A 145 -8.68 -15.22 9.17
N LYS A 146 -8.44 -14.35 8.18
CA LYS A 146 -8.93 -14.48 6.80
C LYS A 146 -7.84 -14.98 5.82
N GLY A 147 -6.65 -15.31 6.34
CA GLY A 147 -5.52 -15.74 5.52
C GLY A 147 -4.86 -14.62 4.70
N ILE A 148 -5.13 -13.34 5.06
CA ILE A 148 -4.60 -12.17 4.37
C ILE A 148 -3.41 -11.61 5.16
N LYS A 149 -2.27 -11.46 4.50
CA LYS A 149 -1.12 -10.76 5.06
C LYS A 149 -1.32 -9.25 5.02
N THR A 150 -0.84 -8.53 6.03
CA THR A 150 -0.80 -7.08 6.02
C THR A 150 0.63 -6.58 5.94
N CYS A 151 0.84 -5.43 5.32
CA CYS A 151 2.18 -4.85 5.24
C CYS A 151 2.13 -3.31 5.19
N VAL A 152 3.22 -2.70 5.64
CA VAL A 152 3.51 -1.27 5.45
C VAL A 152 4.42 -1.11 4.24
N GLU A 153 4.25 -0.02 3.50
CA GLU A 153 5.21 0.42 2.48
C GLU A 153 6.17 1.45 3.08
N ASN A 154 7.42 1.46 2.64
CA ASN A 154 8.33 2.58 2.89
C ASN A 154 7.88 3.80 2.07
N HIS A 155 6.84 4.47 2.58
CA HIS A 155 6.15 5.58 1.93
C HIS A 155 5.80 6.69 2.92
N GLY A 156 5.75 7.93 2.42
CA GLY A 156 5.35 9.09 3.20
C GLY A 156 6.44 9.59 4.16
N PHE A 157 6.05 10.50 5.06
CA PHE A 157 6.99 11.26 5.87
C PHE A 157 7.67 10.45 6.99
N PHE A 158 6.92 9.57 7.65
CA PHE A 158 7.41 8.90 8.88
C PHE A 158 8.18 7.62 8.63
N PHE A 159 7.61 6.77 7.80
CA PHE A 159 8.04 5.41 7.58
C PHE A 159 8.52 5.21 6.14
N GLN A 160 9.50 6.04 5.73
CA GLN A 160 10.16 5.93 4.44
C GLN A 160 11.62 5.47 4.60
N ASP A 161 12.25 5.84 5.69
CA ASP A 161 13.59 5.38 6.09
C ASP A 161 13.57 3.89 6.47
N PRO A 162 14.53 3.06 6.01
CA PRO A 162 14.49 1.61 6.20
C PRO A 162 14.53 1.19 7.66
N LYS A 163 15.31 1.86 8.51
CA LYS A 163 15.40 1.52 9.94
C LYS A 163 14.10 1.81 10.68
N ARG A 164 13.41 2.90 10.30
CA ARG A 164 12.12 3.26 10.91
C ARG A 164 11.03 2.24 10.57
N VAL A 165 11.02 1.74 9.34
CA VAL A 165 10.07 0.71 8.91
C VAL A 165 10.37 -0.61 9.62
N GLU A 166 11.65 -1.01 9.70
CA GLU A 166 12.05 -2.20 10.44
C GLU A 166 11.65 -2.11 11.92
N GLU A 167 11.95 -0.99 12.61
CA GLU A 167 11.54 -0.78 14.02
C GLU A 167 10.01 -0.87 14.18
N LEU A 168 9.22 -0.38 13.21
CA LEU A 168 7.76 -0.51 13.23
C LEU A 168 7.32 -1.98 13.12
N ILE A 169 7.88 -2.72 12.17
CA ILE A 169 7.53 -4.14 11.97
C ILE A 169 7.85 -4.95 13.21
N LEU A 170 9.04 -4.74 13.79
CA LEU A 170 9.44 -5.40 15.03
C LEU A 170 8.55 -5.03 16.22
N ALA A 171 8.06 -3.78 16.29
CA ALA A 171 7.15 -3.34 17.35
C ALA A 171 5.73 -3.92 17.21
N VAL A 172 5.22 -4.09 15.99
CA VAL A 172 3.95 -4.78 15.75
C VAL A 172 4.06 -6.26 16.12
N ASN A 173 5.23 -6.87 15.92
CA ASN A 173 5.60 -8.21 16.35
C ASN A 173 4.54 -9.27 16.03
N HIS A 174 4.22 -9.42 14.74
CA HIS A 174 3.26 -10.40 14.26
C HIS A 174 3.73 -10.98 12.93
N GLU A 175 3.77 -12.30 12.80
CA GLU A 175 4.27 -13.01 11.61
C GLU A 175 3.50 -12.66 10.32
N ASN A 176 2.25 -12.22 10.46
CA ASN A 176 1.37 -11.83 9.35
C ASN A 176 1.49 -10.32 8.99
N TYR A 177 2.44 -9.59 9.62
CA TYR A 177 2.75 -8.20 9.32
C TYR A 177 4.15 -8.07 8.75
N GLY A 178 4.29 -7.45 7.58
CA GLY A 178 5.56 -7.33 6.91
C GLY A 178 5.73 -6.03 6.13
N TRP A 179 6.53 -6.10 5.08
CA TRP A 179 6.93 -4.97 4.27
C TRP A 179 6.46 -5.10 2.82
N LEU A 180 5.88 -4.06 2.26
CA LEU A 180 5.88 -3.81 0.84
C LEU A 180 7.11 -2.94 0.56
N CYS A 181 8.15 -3.53 0.01
CA CYS A 181 9.42 -2.86 -0.29
C CYS A 181 9.32 -2.10 -1.62
N ASP A 182 9.14 -0.79 -1.57
CA ASP A 182 9.26 0.07 -2.74
C ASP A 182 10.70 0.54 -2.87
N ILE A 183 11.42 0.00 -3.85
CA ILE A 183 12.86 0.20 -4.02
C ILE A 183 13.19 1.67 -4.30
N GLY A 184 12.37 2.35 -5.10
CA GLY A 184 12.60 3.75 -5.46
C GLY A 184 12.30 4.73 -4.31
N ASN A 185 11.33 4.43 -3.46
CA ASN A 185 10.96 5.32 -2.35
C ASN A 185 12.08 5.57 -1.34
N PHE A 186 13.08 4.70 -1.26
CA PHE A 186 14.23 4.92 -0.38
C PHE A 186 15.01 6.19 -0.73
N LEU A 187 15.06 6.55 -2.01
CA LEU A 187 15.68 7.81 -2.46
C LEU A 187 15.02 9.06 -1.85
N CYS A 188 13.72 9.01 -1.60
CA CYS A 188 13.00 10.12 -0.94
C CYS A 188 13.33 10.25 0.56
N ALA A 189 14.01 9.28 1.14
CA ALA A 189 14.51 9.28 2.52
C ALA A 189 16.03 9.43 2.60
N ASP A 190 16.67 9.89 1.51
CA ASP A 190 18.12 10.01 1.38
C ASP A 190 18.87 8.70 1.70
N SER A 191 18.21 7.56 1.46
CA SER A 191 18.75 6.22 1.71
C SER A 191 19.17 5.56 0.41
N GLU A 192 20.33 4.90 0.43
CA GLU A 192 20.84 4.17 -0.72
C GLU A 192 19.97 2.91 -0.94
N PRO A 193 19.35 2.74 -2.14
CA PRO A 193 18.32 1.71 -2.35
C PRO A 193 18.82 0.27 -2.19
N SER A 194 20.05 -0.06 -2.61
CA SER A 194 20.55 -1.43 -2.51
C SER A 194 20.77 -1.84 -1.06
N HIS A 195 21.31 -0.95 -0.23
CA HIS A 195 21.46 -1.16 1.20
C HIS A 195 20.10 -1.25 1.90
N ALA A 196 19.21 -0.30 1.61
CA ALA A 196 17.87 -0.25 2.20
C ALA A 196 17.04 -1.50 1.85
N THR A 197 17.12 -1.97 0.61
CA THR A 197 16.47 -3.21 0.16
C THR A 197 17.00 -4.43 0.92
N SER A 198 18.31 -4.47 1.24
CA SER A 198 18.88 -5.58 2.02
C SER A 198 18.30 -5.65 3.44
N ILE A 199 17.97 -4.49 4.05
CA ILE A 199 17.29 -4.43 5.34
C ILE A 199 15.83 -4.89 5.20
N ALA A 200 15.14 -4.47 4.14
CA ALA A 200 13.73 -4.80 3.93
C ALA A 200 13.48 -6.27 3.55
N ALA A 201 14.42 -6.90 2.86
CA ALA A 201 14.26 -8.23 2.26
C ALA A 201 13.77 -9.34 3.24
N PRO A 202 14.25 -9.43 4.48
CA PRO A 202 13.76 -10.44 5.43
C PRO A 202 12.28 -10.30 5.80
N TYR A 203 11.71 -9.11 5.64
CA TYR A 203 10.34 -8.76 6.04
C TYR A 203 9.41 -8.59 4.84
N ALA A 204 9.94 -8.64 3.60
CA ALA A 204 9.21 -8.29 2.40
C ALA A 204 8.18 -9.37 2.02
N PHE A 205 6.92 -9.00 1.95
CA PHE A 205 5.84 -9.82 1.39
C PHE A 205 5.55 -9.44 -0.06
N HIS A 206 5.86 -8.21 -0.43
CA HIS A 206 5.63 -7.66 -1.76
C HIS A 206 6.71 -6.63 -2.11
N ALA A 207 6.94 -6.37 -3.39
CA ALA A 207 7.91 -5.37 -3.83
C ALA A 207 7.33 -4.50 -4.95
N HIS A 208 7.55 -3.19 -4.83
CA HIS A 208 7.38 -2.26 -5.93
C HIS A 208 8.75 -1.92 -6.53
N VAL A 209 8.85 -2.09 -7.84
CA VAL A 209 10.06 -1.77 -8.60
C VAL A 209 9.77 -0.50 -9.39
N LYS A 210 10.20 0.63 -8.85
CA LYS A 210 10.16 1.93 -9.52
C LYS A 210 11.50 2.62 -9.39
N ASP A 211 11.75 3.59 -10.25
CA ASP A 211 12.95 4.39 -10.26
C ASP A 211 12.62 5.87 -10.48
N PHE A 212 13.58 6.73 -10.22
CA PHE A 212 13.48 8.17 -10.43
C PHE A 212 14.48 8.63 -11.48
N ILE A 213 14.03 9.49 -12.38
CA ILE A 213 14.89 10.12 -13.38
C ILE A 213 15.50 11.38 -12.78
N PHE A 214 16.84 11.51 -12.79
CA PHE A 214 17.50 12.76 -12.48
C PHE A 214 17.15 13.80 -13.55
N LYS A 215 16.48 14.86 -13.14
CA LYS A 215 16.10 15.94 -14.05
C LYS A 215 17.21 16.95 -14.22
N PRO A 216 17.33 17.58 -15.40
CA PRO A 216 18.19 18.76 -15.59
C PRO A 216 17.79 19.86 -14.59
N GLY A 217 18.74 20.66 -14.13
CA GLY A 217 18.50 21.75 -13.17
C GLY A 217 17.54 22.83 -13.65
N THR A 218 17.14 22.80 -14.91
CA THR A 218 16.12 23.68 -15.51
C THR A 218 14.68 23.17 -15.33
N GLU A 219 14.50 21.92 -14.90
CA GLU A 219 13.17 21.33 -14.70
C GLU A 219 12.53 21.83 -13.41
N GLN A 220 11.34 22.42 -13.51
CA GLN A 220 10.67 23.04 -12.36
C GLN A 220 9.71 22.11 -11.60
N LYS A 221 9.31 21.00 -12.20
CA LYS A 221 8.37 20.04 -11.58
C LYS A 221 9.11 18.87 -10.93
N PRO A 222 8.67 18.41 -9.76
CA PRO A 222 9.20 17.16 -9.18
C PRO A 222 8.94 15.97 -10.11
N SER A 223 9.75 14.96 -9.96
CA SER A 223 9.65 13.71 -10.73
C SER A 223 8.40 12.96 -10.38
#